data_a64319d2bd1465ba1d1f04c584329807
#
_entry.id   a64319d2bd1465ba1d1f04c584329807
#
_cell.length_a   1.000
_cell.length_b   1.000
_cell.length_c   1.000
_cell.angle_alpha   90.00
_cell.angle_beta   90.00
_cell.angle_gamma   90.00
#
_symmetry.space_group_name_H-M   'P 1'
#
loop_
_entity.id
_entity.type
_entity.pdbx_description
1 polymer ?
#
loop_
_entity_poly.entity_id
_entity_poly.type
_entity_poly.pdbx_seq_one_letter_code
_entity_poly.pdbx_strand_id
1 'polypeptide(L)'
;MRCGLRGLTLVGLACLAGLAVAQAPDGGGFLQPGYLNLVDVILPAPIAQEPRGVADREIFKSTRAMKGSERWTMAIGDVPSDPASMMRGFACAARVPMTPANAPKTVALLEKASRDTASETNQLKSYYKKKRPFLLDPGETCEVLSDEYRVSYDYPSGHATKGWTWALVLAELLDDRAAPIMARGRAYGESRVVCGVHNMSAVEAGRMVASSTLAVVRTEPAYQDAVVAARRELAALRKIGAAPSAQACSAEEAVVNQPIYR
;
A
#
# COMPACT_ATOMS: atom_id res chain seq x y z
N MET A 1 -28.20 -82.73 -12.44
CA MET A 1 -27.55 -81.62 -13.20
C MET A 1 -27.74 -80.34 -12.41
N ARG A 2 -26.65 -79.82 -11.77
CA ARG A 2 -26.71 -78.62 -10.91
C ARG A 2 -26.09 -77.45 -11.67
N CYS A 3 -26.89 -76.45 -11.95
CA CYS A 3 -26.44 -75.22 -12.60
C CYS A 3 -26.07 -74.18 -11.50
N GLY A 4 -24.77 -73.82 -11.43
CA GLY A 4 -24.29 -72.83 -10.47
C GLY A 4 -24.30 -71.42 -11.07
N LEU A 5 -24.97 -70.50 -10.41
CA LEU A 5 -24.96 -69.06 -10.73
C LEU A 5 -23.74 -68.44 -10.06
N ARG A 6 -22.84 -67.87 -10.87
CA ARG A 6 -21.73 -67.02 -10.38
C ARG A 6 -22.16 -65.56 -10.38
N GLY A 7 -22.24 -64.98 -9.21
CA GLY A 7 -22.50 -63.54 -9.03
C GLY A 7 -21.25 -62.73 -9.38
N LEU A 8 -21.43 -61.72 -10.25
CA LEU A 8 -20.44 -60.72 -10.60
C LEU A 8 -20.66 -59.50 -9.67
N THR A 9 -19.71 -59.25 -8.75
CA THR A 9 -19.68 -58.04 -7.99
C THR A 9 -18.93 -56.94 -8.76
N LEU A 10 -19.67 -55.91 -9.19
CA LEU A 10 -19.09 -54.68 -9.78
C LEU A 10 -18.62 -53.80 -8.62
N VAL A 11 -17.30 -53.63 -8.51
CA VAL A 11 -16.66 -52.63 -7.67
C VAL A 11 -16.61 -51.30 -8.46
N GLY A 12 -17.48 -50.37 -8.08
CA GLY A 12 -17.45 -49.02 -8.63
C GLY A 12 -16.26 -48.21 -8.08
N LEU A 13 -15.32 -47.88 -8.96
CA LEU A 13 -14.23 -47.01 -8.66
C LEU A 13 -14.71 -45.56 -8.78
N ALA A 14 -14.97 -44.88 -7.64
CA ALA A 14 -15.26 -43.45 -7.63
C ALA A 14 -13.98 -42.66 -7.82
N CYS A 15 -13.79 -42.08 -9.01
CA CYS A 15 -12.75 -41.09 -9.27
C CYS A 15 -13.12 -39.77 -8.58
N LEU A 16 -12.52 -39.48 -7.44
CA LEU A 16 -12.46 -38.15 -6.87
C LEU A 16 -11.53 -37.29 -7.73
N ALA A 17 -12.09 -36.53 -8.66
CA ALA A 17 -11.38 -35.47 -9.35
C ALA A 17 -11.09 -34.35 -8.35
N GLY A 18 -9.90 -34.37 -7.75
CA GLY A 18 -9.40 -33.24 -6.97
C GLY A 18 -9.22 -32.04 -7.92
N LEU A 19 -10.00 -30.99 -7.70
CA LEU A 19 -9.74 -29.69 -8.31
C LEU A 19 -8.38 -29.19 -7.78
N ALA A 20 -7.35 -29.33 -8.60
CA ALA A 20 -6.07 -28.67 -8.36
C ALA A 20 -6.30 -27.16 -8.47
N VAL A 21 -6.38 -26.46 -7.34
CA VAL A 21 -6.29 -25.02 -7.31
C VAL A 21 -4.88 -24.68 -7.78
N ALA A 22 -4.78 -24.13 -8.98
CA ALA A 22 -3.51 -23.65 -9.52
C ALA A 22 -3.00 -22.56 -8.55
N GLN A 23 -1.93 -22.87 -7.81
CA GLN A 23 -1.20 -21.88 -7.04
C GLN A 23 -0.60 -20.87 -8.02
N ALA A 24 -0.93 -19.58 -7.82
CA ALA A 24 -0.29 -18.50 -8.55
C ALA A 24 1.24 -18.61 -8.36
N PRO A 25 2.06 -18.35 -9.40
CA PRO A 25 3.50 -18.45 -9.30
C PRO A 25 4.00 -17.56 -8.18
N ASP A 26 4.89 -18.08 -7.32
CA ASP A 26 5.56 -17.38 -6.23
C ASP A 26 6.20 -16.09 -6.75
N GLY A 27 5.66 -14.93 -6.37
CA GLY A 27 6.14 -13.61 -6.80
C GLY A 27 5.06 -12.65 -7.30
N GLY A 28 3.83 -13.13 -7.59
CA GLY A 28 2.68 -12.31 -7.98
C GLY A 28 1.92 -11.67 -6.82
N GLY A 29 0.91 -10.85 -7.15
CA GLY A 29 -0.13 -10.38 -6.23
C GLY A 29 -1.15 -11.47 -5.90
N PHE A 30 -2.29 -11.07 -5.32
CA PHE A 30 -3.46 -11.93 -5.16
C PHE A 30 -4.29 -11.99 -6.45
N LEU A 31 -4.24 -10.93 -7.26
CA LEU A 31 -4.91 -10.82 -8.54
C LEU A 31 -3.95 -11.13 -9.70
N GLN A 32 -4.51 -11.52 -10.82
CA GLN A 32 -3.74 -11.59 -12.07
C GLN A 32 -3.41 -10.17 -12.55
N PRO A 33 -2.22 -9.93 -13.12
CA PRO A 33 -1.89 -8.62 -13.68
C PRO A 33 -2.94 -8.15 -14.70
N GLY A 34 -3.38 -6.90 -14.59
CA GLY A 34 -4.40 -6.33 -15.47
C GLY A 34 -5.84 -6.79 -15.19
N TYR A 35 -6.08 -7.40 -14.03
CA TYR A 35 -7.42 -7.83 -13.63
C TYR A 35 -8.42 -6.67 -13.52
N LEU A 36 -7.94 -5.50 -13.08
CA LEU A 36 -8.76 -4.29 -12.95
C LEU A 36 -8.41 -3.29 -14.04
N ASN A 37 -9.43 -2.62 -14.57
CA ASN A 37 -9.28 -1.39 -15.34
C ASN A 37 -9.75 -0.21 -14.50
N LEU A 38 -8.82 0.52 -13.91
CA LEU A 38 -9.15 1.64 -13.02
C LEU A 38 -9.20 3.00 -13.75
N VAL A 39 -9.05 3.05 -15.08
CA VAL A 39 -9.12 4.31 -15.84
C VAL A 39 -10.46 5.03 -15.65
N ASP A 40 -11.56 4.27 -15.58
CA ASP A 40 -12.90 4.83 -15.37
C ASP A 40 -13.22 5.12 -13.90
N VAL A 41 -12.39 4.63 -12.96
CA VAL A 41 -12.57 4.82 -11.51
C VAL A 41 -11.74 6.01 -11.01
N ILE A 42 -10.53 6.15 -11.53
CA ILE A 42 -9.60 7.20 -11.12
C ILE A 42 -9.85 8.45 -11.96
N LEU A 43 -10.12 9.56 -11.28
CA LEU A 43 -10.29 10.84 -11.98
C LEU A 43 -9.10 11.14 -12.89
N PRO A 44 -9.31 11.78 -14.05
CA PRO A 44 -8.22 12.18 -14.93
C PRO A 44 -7.14 12.99 -14.21
N ALA A 45 -5.88 12.80 -14.60
CA ALA A 45 -4.80 13.61 -14.11
C ALA A 45 -5.05 15.09 -14.45
N PRO A 46 -5.06 16.02 -13.47
CA PRO A 46 -5.39 17.40 -13.75
C PRO A 46 -4.36 18.07 -14.64
N ILE A 47 -4.82 18.93 -15.54
CA ILE A 47 -3.97 19.85 -16.33
C ILE A 47 -3.76 21.15 -15.54
N ALA A 48 -2.69 21.90 -15.90
CA ALA A 48 -2.24 23.05 -15.14
C ALA A 48 -3.28 24.19 -15.00
N GLN A 49 -4.18 24.31 -15.96
CA GLN A 49 -5.20 25.39 -16.03
C GLN A 49 -6.51 25.04 -15.30
N GLU A 50 -6.72 23.78 -14.95
CA GLU A 50 -7.90 23.35 -14.20
C GLU A 50 -7.76 23.67 -12.71
N PRO A 51 -8.88 23.85 -11.97
CA PRO A 51 -8.83 24.16 -10.54
C PRO A 51 -7.97 23.19 -9.73
N ARG A 52 -8.01 21.89 -10.01
CA ARG A 52 -7.17 20.88 -9.35
C ARG A 52 -5.69 21.03 -9.71
N GLY A 53 -5.36 21.40 -10.93
CA GLY A 53 -3.98 21.65 -11.37
C GLY A 53 -3.40 22.93 -10.76
N VAL A 54 -4.22 23.98 -10.64
CA VAL A 54 -3.85 25.22 -9.94
C VAL A 54 -3.58 24.93 -8.48
N ALA A 55 -4.48 24.20 -7.78
CA ALA A 55 -4.30 23.79 -6.39
C ALA A 55 -3.03 22.92 -6.18
N ASP A 56 -2.78 21.95 -7.06
CA ASP A 56 -1.55 21.14 -7.05
C ASP A 56 -0.29 22.02 -7.02
N ARG A 57 -0.26 23.05 -7.90
CA ARG A 57 0.88 23.93 -8.03
C ARG A 57 1.07 24.83 -6.81
N GLU A 58 0.00 25.34 -6.25
CA GLU A 58 0.03 26.17 -5.04
C GLU A 58 0.48 25.35 -3.82
N ILE A 59 -0.04 24.12 -3.65
CA ILE A 59 0.37 23.21 -2.60
C ILE A 59 1.86 22.84 -2.76
N PHE A 60 2.32 22.55 -3.98
CA PHE A 60 3.74 22.30 -4.23
C PHE A 60 4.60 23.47 -3.75
N LYS A 61 4.28 24.70 -4.14
CA LYS A 61 5.03 25.91 -3.76
C LYS A 61 5.01 26.14 -2.25
N SER A 62 3.84 26.05 -1.62
CA SER A 62 3.69 26.30 -0.18
C SER A 62 4.45 25.30 0.68
N THR A 63 4.47 24.03 0.28
CA THR A 63 5.18 22.99 1.02
C THR A 63 6.71 23.10 0.95
N ARG A 64 7.27 23.90 0.02
CA ARG A 64 8.73 24.19 0.02
C ARG A 64 9.18 24.91 1.28
N ALA A 65 8.32 25.72 1.91
CA ALA A 65 8.59 26.38 3.18
C ALA A 65 8.74 25.42 4.38
N MET A 66 8.37 24.14 4.23
CA MET A 66 8.53 23.12 5.26
C MET A 66 9.96 22.58 5.38
N LYS A 67 10.88 22.96 4.48
CA LYS A 67 12.28 22.53 4.56
C LYS A 67 12.88 22.80 5.94
N GLY A 68 13.51 21.76 6.52
CA GLY A 68 14.13 21.84 7.84
C GLY A 68 13.17 21.65 9.03
N SER A 69 11.86 21.52 8.80
CA SER A 69 10.90 21.21 9.85
C SER A 69 10.88 19.72 10.23
N GLU A 70 10.25 19.38 11.35
CA GLU A 70 10.00 17.98 11.74
C GLU A 70 9.18 17.23 10.68
N ARG A 71 8.23 17.91 10.03
CA ARG A 71 7.44 17.33 8.94
C ARG A 71 8.29 17.00 7.71
N TRP A 72 9.30 17.85 7.41
CA TRP A 72 10.28 17.57 6.36
C TRP A 72 11.18 16.38 6.74
N THR A 73 11.62 16.31 7.98
CA THR A 73 12.43 15.18 8.51
C THR A 73 11.65 13.87 8.42
N MET A 74 10.36 13.87 8.78
CA MET A 74 9.49 12.72 8.58
C MET A 74 9.39 12.33 7.09
N ALA A 75 9.28 13.32 6.20
CA ALA A 75 9.19 13.07 4.77
C ALA A 75 10.47 12.42 4.20
N ILE A 76 11.65 12.80 4.70
CA ILE A 76 12.92 12.12 4.39
C ILE A 76 12.89 10.67 4.89
N GLY A 77 12.41 10.44 6.10
CA GLY A 77 12.27 9.10 6.69
C GLY A 77 11.30 8.19 5.91
N ASP A 78 10.35 8.77 5.19
CA ASP A 78 9.37 8.06 4.36
C ASP A 78 9.85 7.80 2.91
N VAL A 79 11.06 8.23 2.53
CA VAL A 79 11.63 7.95 1.20
C VAL A 79 11.91 6.46 1.00
N PRO A 80 12.57 5.74 1.93
CA PRO A 80 12.72 4.30 1.80
C PRO A 80 11.37 3.58 1.92
N SER A 81 11.09 2.70 0.97
CA SER A 81 9.84 1.95 0.91
C SER A 81 10.04 0.43 0.99
N ASP A 82 11.21 -0.01 1.46
CA ASP A 82 11.46 -1.39 1.82
C ASP A 82 10.63 -1.81 3.04
N PRO A 83 10.35 -3.12 3.23
CA PRO A 83 9.50 -3.60 4.30
C PRO A 83 9.96 -3.20 5.71
N ALA A 84 11.27 -3.18 5.96
CA ALA A 84 11.82 -2.83 7.28
C ALA A 84 11.57 -1.35 7.61
N SER A 85 11.79 -0.46 6.64
CA SER A 85 11.54 0.98 6.78
C SER A 85 10.06 1.28 6.97
N MET A 86 9.19 0.64 6.20
CA MET A 86 7.75 0.82 6.35
C MET A 86 7.23 0.28 7.69
N MET A 87 7.67 -0.91 8.13
CA MET A 87 7.29 -1.43 9.45
C MET A 87 7.71 -0.50 10.59
N ARG A 88 8.92 0.07 10.53
CA ARG A 88 9.34 1.11 11.50
C ARG A 88 8.41 2.32 11.45
N GLY A 89 8.10 2.81 10.25
CA GLY A 89 7.23 3.97 10.06
C GLY A 89 5.80 3.79 10.58
N PHE A 90 5.28 2.56 10.60
CA PHE A 90 3.94 2.26 11.14
C PHE A 90 3.96 1.78 12.61
N ALA A 91 5.13 1.57 13.22
CA ALA A 91 5.24 0.93 14.54
C ALA A 91 4.51 1.71 15.64
N CYS A 92 4.63 3.04 15.67
CA CYS A 92 3.92 3.89 16.62
C CYS A 92 2.41 3.85 16.43
N ALA A 93 1.94 3.97 15.20
CA ALA A 93 0.52 3.92 14.88
C ALA A 93 -0.10 2.56 15.25
N ALA A 94 0.59 1.46 14.93
CA ALA A 94 0.17 0.10 15.22
C ALA A 94 0.32 -0.31 16.69
N ARG A 95 1.22 0.32 17.44
CA ARG A 95 1.62 -0.07 18.80
C ARG A 95 2.13 -1.52 18.86
N VAL A 96 2.81 -1.97 17.80
CA VAL A 96 3.44 -3.30 17.72
C VAL A 96 4.85 -3.11 17.17
N PRO A 97 5.88 -3.67 17.81
CA PRO A 97 7.26 -3.57 17.35
C PRO A 97 7.51 -4.57 16.20
N MET A 98 6.98 -4.27 15.03
CA MET A 98 7.08 -5.12 13.83
C MET A 98 8.41 -4.97 13.14
N THR A 99 8.99 -6.10 12.74
CA THR A 99 10.13 -6.20 11.84
C THR A 99 9.89 -7.33 10.83
N PRO A 100 10.56 -7.36 9.67
CA PRO A 100 10.42 -8.49 8.76
C PRO A 100 10.79 -9.85 9.39
N ALA A 101 11.69 -9.84 10.38
CA ALA A 101 12.14 -11.06 11.07
C ALA A 101 11.09 -11.59 12.07
N ASN A 102 10.39 -10.70 12.80
CA ASN A 102 9.42 -11.13 13.83
C ASN A 102 7.98 -11.16 13.35
N ALA A 103 7.68 -10.58 12.17
CA ALA A 103 6.35 -10.54 11.55
C ALA A 103 6.38 -10.98 10.07
N PRO A 104 6.96 -12.16 9.74
CA PRO A 104 7.13 -12.60 8.35
C PRO A 104 5.79 -12.83 7.61
N LYS A 105 4.74 -13.28 8.29
CA LYS A 105 3.41 -13.47 7.66
C LYS A 105 2.74 -12.13 7.36
N THR A 106 2.91 -11.19 8.27
CA THR A 106 2.38 -9.83 8.10
C THR A 106 3.07 -9.13 6.94
N VAL A 107 4.41 -9.18 6.85
CA VAL A 107 5.13 -8.55 5.72
C VAL A 107 4.81 -9.23 4.41
N ALA A 108 4.67 -10.55 4.37
CA ALA A 108 4.30 -11.28 3.16
C ALA A 108 2.92 -10.86 2.63
N LEU A 109 1.93 -10.72 3.51
CA LEU A 109 0.60 -10.20 3.18
C LEU A 109 0.67 -8.77 2.62
N LEU A 110 1.36 -7.86 3.33
CA LEU A 110 1.50 -6.46 2.95
C LEU A 110 2.20 -6.28 1.59
N GLU A 111 3.29 -7.00 1.37
CA GLU A 111 4.03 -6.94 0.11
C GLU A 111 3.24 -7.59 -1.04
N LYS A 112 2.50 -8.67 -0.79
CA LYS A 112 1.68 -9.30 -1.81
C LYS A 112 0.52 -8.38 -2.25
N ALA A 113 -0.19 -7.76 -1.32
CA ALA A 113 -1.21 -6.76 -1.60
C ALA A 113 -0.64 -5.50 -2.30
N SER A 114 0.60 -5.11 -1.93
CA SER A 114 1.29 -3.99 -2.57
C SER A 114 1.63 -4.27 -4.04
N ARG A 115 1.88 -5.52 -4.42
CA ARG A 115 2.10 -5.88 -5.84
C ARG A 115 0.86 -5.67 -6.69
N ASP A 116 -0.32 -6.02 -6.18
CA ASP A 116 -1.58 -5.77 -6.87
C ASP A 116 -1.80 -4.27 -7.10
N THR A 117 -1.70 -3.48 -6.04
CA THR A 117 -1.90 -2.02 -6.13
C THR A 117 -0.82 -1.32 -6.96
N ALA A 118 0.42 -1.85 -6.99
CA ALA A 118 1.49 -1.33 -7.83
C ALA A 118 1.25 -1.63 -9.32
N SER A 119 0.71 -2.81 -9.66
CA SER A 119 0.33 -3.17 -11.03
C SER A 119 -0.65 -2.14 -11.60
N GLU A 120 -1.73 -1.87 -10.87
CA GLU A 120 -2.75 -0.89 -11.27
C GLU A 120 -2.19 0.54 -11.35
N THR A 121 -1.35 0.93 -10.38
CA THR A 121 -0.66 2.23 -10.40
C THR A 121 0.19 2.41 -11.66
N ASN A 122 0.93 1.39 -12.05
CA ASN A 122 1.84 1.45 -13.20
C ASN A 122 1.09 1.53 -14.53
N GLN A 123 -0.06 0.86 -14.66
CA GLN A 123 -0.95 0.98 -15.81
C GLN A 123 -1.45 2.42 -15.96
N LEU A 124 -1.96 3.01 -14.87
CA LEU A 124 -2.45 4.39 -14.86
C LEU A 124 -1.33 5.42 -15.12
N LYS A 125 -0.12 5.19 -14.60
CA LYS A 125 1.05 6.03 -14.91
C LYS A 125 1.34 6.02 -16.42
N SER A 126 1.31 4.86 -17.03
CA SER A 126 1.54 4.69 -18.47
C SER A 126 0.42 5.31 -19.31
N TYR A 127 -0.80 5.36 -18.80
CA TYR A 127 -1.95 5.98 -19.45
C TYR A 127 -1.90 7.53 -19.37
N TYR A 128 -1.75 8.09 -18.16
CA TYR A 128 -1.85 9.54 -17.94
C TYR A 128 -0.56 10.30 -18.28
N LYS A 129 0.60 9.72 -18.09
CA LYS A 129 1.94 10.29 -18.41
C LYS A 129 2.18 11.70 -17.86
N LYS A 130 1.58 12.04 -16.70
CA LYS A 130 1.72 13.36 -16.09
C LYS A 130 3.15 13.59 -15.62
N LYS A 131 3.74 14.74 -15.96
CA LYS A 131 5.06 15.16 -15.51
C LYS A 131 5.05 15.48 -14.02
N ARG A 132 6.18 15.23 -13.35
CA ARG A 132 6.35 15.55 -11.92
C ARG A 132 6.48 17.04 -11.66
N PRO A 133 6.08 17.54 -10.46
CA PRO A 133 6.08 18.98 -10.17
C PRO A 133 7.47 19.62 -10.24
N PHE A 134 8.52 18.96 -9.78
CA PHE A 134 9.89 19.48 -9.83
C PHE A 134 10.47 19.65 -11.25
N LEU A 135 9.79 19.14 -12.28
CA LEU A 135 10.12 19.38 -13.68
C LEU A 135 9.44 20.63 -14.23
N LEU A 136 8.45 21.18 -13.53
CA LEU A 136 7.62 22.29 -13.95
C LEU A 136 7.86 23.57 -13.16
N ASP A 137 8.11 23.44 -11.86
CA ASP A 137 8.33 24.54 -10.94
C ASP A 137 9.65 24.35 -10.16
N PRO A 138 10.40 25.41 -9.92
CA PRO A 138 11.62 25.34 -9.10
C PRO A 138 11.27 25.05 -7.64
N GLY A 139 12.15 24.32 -6.98
CA GLY A 139 12.00 23.98 -5.56
C GLY A 139 12.90 22.81 -5.18
N GLU A 140 13.29 22.78 -3.92
CA GLU A 140 14.11 21.69 -3.41
C GLU A 140 13.27 20.43 -3.16
N THR A 141 13.91 19.29 -3.33
CA THR A 141 13.34 17.98 -3.02
C THR A 141 14.06 17.37 -1.82
N CYS A 142 13.38 16.55 -1.04
CA CYS A 142 13.97 15.91 0.15
C CYS A 142 14.78 14.64 -0.18
N GLU A 143 14.83 14.27 -1.45
CA GLU A 143 15.61 13.12 -1.95
C GLU A 143 16.42 13.50 -3.20
N VAL A 144 17.48 12.74 -3.45
CA VAL A 144 18.28 12.90 -4.67
C VAL A 144 17.49 12.36 -5.87
N LEU A 145 17.36 13.19 -6.89
CA LEU A 145 16.64 12.83 -8.12
C LEU A 145 17.57 12.10 -9.09
N SER A 146 17.42 10.78 -9.24
CA SER A 146 18.08 10.00 -10.29
C SER A 146 17.51 10.33 -11.67
N ASP A 147 18.22 9.97 -12.73
CA ASP A 147 17.72 10.15 -14.10
C ASP A 147 16.45 9.33 -14.36
N GLU A 148 16.37 8.10 -13.83
CA GLU A 148 15.16 7.27 -13.89
C GLU A 148 13.97 7.95 -13.20
N TYR A 149 14.23 8.60 -12.08
CA TYR A 149 13.20 9.33 -11.34
C TYR A 149 12.68 10.54 -12.12
N ARG A 150 13.58 11.23 -12.84
CA ARG A 150 13.24 12.38 -13.69
C ARG A 150 12.34 12.02 -14.88
N VAL A 151 12.48 10.82 -15.43
CA VAL A 151 11.63 10.34 -16.54
C VAL A 151 10.37 9.60 -16.09
N SER A 152 10.25 9.30 -14.81
CA SER A 152 9.07 8.65 -14.25
C SER A 152 7.88 9.61 -14.09
N TYR A 153 6.65 9.07 -14.18
CA TYR A 153 5.44 9.88 -14.13
C TYR A 153 4.96 10.17 -12.70
N ASP A 154 4.30 11.34 -12.56
CA ASP A 154 3.71 11.82 -11.31
C ASP A 154 2.48 11.00 -10.88
N TYR A 155 1.55 10.76 -11.79
CA TYR A 155 0.17 10.39 -11.47
C TYR A 155 -0.19 8.95 -11.90
N PRO A 156 -0.75 8.13 -10.99
CA PRO A 156 -0.85 8.28 -9.53
C PRO A 156 0.49 8.09 -8.81
N SER A 157 0.58 8.51 -7.53
CA SER A 157 1.81 8.32 -6.73
C SER A 157 1.96 6.89 -6.22
N GLY A 158 3.02 6.18 -6.63
CA GLY A 158 3.28 4.80 -6.21
C GLY A 158 3.56 4.68 -4.70
N HIS A 159 4.32 5.61 -4.10
CA HIS A 159 4.53 5.65 -2.65
C HIS A 159 3.23 5.85 -1.89
N ALA A 160 2.38 6.80 -2.33
CA ALA A 160 1.10 7.02 -1.69
C ALA A 160 0.18 5.79 -1.81
N THR A 161 0.19 5.12 -2.97
CA THR A 161 -0.53 3.86 -3.17
C THR A 161 -0.03 2.79 -2.20
N LYS A 162 1.29 2.57 -2.12
CA LYS A 162 1.88 1.56 -1.20
C LYS A 162 1.57 1.89 0.27
N GLY A 163 1.78 3.14 0.69
CA GLY A 163 1.51 3.56 2.07
C GLY A 163 0.04 3.41 2.47
N TRP A 164 -0.88 3.72 1.55
CA TRP A 164 -2.31 3.55 1.80
C TRP A 164 -2.74 2.08 1.79
N THR A 165 -2.15 1.25 0.92
CA THR A 165 -2.33 -0.21 0.95
C THR A 165 -1.92 -0.79 2.31
N TRP A 166 -0.74 -0.42 2.81
CA TRP A 166 -0.27 -0.85 4.11
C TRP A 166 -1.19 -0.38 5.24
N ALA A 167 -1.63 0.87 5.20
CA ALA A 167 -2.55 1.41 6.20
C ALA A 167 -3.88 0.65 6.23
N LEU A 168 -4.49 0.39 5.06
CA LEU A 168 -5.76 -0.34 4.97
C LEU A 168 -5.65 -1.78 5.48
N VAL A 169 -4.56 -2.49 5.13
CA VAL A 169 -4.35 -3.87 5.58
C VAL A 169 -4.00 -3.91 7.07
N LEU A 170 -3.13 -3.02 7.56
CA LEU A 170 -2.80 -2.96 8.99
C LEU A 170 -4.01 -2.56 9.84
N ALA A 171 -4.85 -1.63 9.38
CA ALA A 171 -6.09 -1.26 10.06
C ALA A 171 -7.09 -2.43 10.12
N GLU A 172 -7.12 -3.28 9.10
CA GLU A 172 -7.90 -4.51 9.12
C GLU A 172 -7.36 -5.54 10.12
N LEU A 173 -6.02 -5.64 10.27
CA LEU A 173 -5.38 -6.55 11.22
C LEU A 173 -5.48 -6.08 12.67
N LEU A 174 -5.51 -4.77 12.89
CA LEU A 174 -5.43 -4.07 14.18
C LEU A 174 -6.55 -3.03 14.27
N ASP A 175 -7.79 -3.49 14.31
CA ASP A 175 -9.00 -2.66 14.24
C ASP A 175 -9.10 -1.63 15.38
N ASP A 176 -8.61 -1.98 16.56
CA ASP A 176 -8.47 -1.08 17.71
C ASP A 176 -7.48 0.08 17.48
N ARG A 177 -6.63 -0.03 16.45
CA ARG A 177 -5.64 0.98 16.04
C ARG A 177 -5.92 1.55 14.65
N ALA A 178 -7.08 1.30 14.09
CA ALA A 178 -7.39 1.68 12.69
C ALA A 178 -7.19 3.18 12.44
N ALA A 179 -7.74 4.06 13.29
CA ALA A 179 -7.65 5.50 13.07
C ALA A 179 -6.20 6.04 13.05
N PRO A 180 -5.32 5.77 14.04
CA PRO A 180 -3.93 6.21 13.98
C PRO A 180 -3.15 5.57 12.82
N ILE A 181 -3.42 4.31 12.45
CA ILE A 181 -2.80 3.66 11.30
C ILE A 181 -3.19 4.35 10.00
N MET A 182 -4.47 4.67 9.81
CA MET A 182 -4.95 5.40 8.64
C MET A 182 -4.40 6.83 8.58
N ALA A 183 -4.28 7.52 9.73
CA ALA A 183 -3.64 8.84 9.81
C ALA A 183 -2.16 8.76 9.37
N ARG A 184 -1.43 7.73 9.82
CA ARG A 184 -0.03 7.51 9.40
C ARG A 184 0.09 7.21 7.90
N GLY A 185 -0.80 6.38 7.34
CA GLY A 185 -0.86 6.12 5.91
C GLY A 185 -1.16 7.36 5.08
N ARG A 186 -2.03 8.26 5.58
CA ARG A 186 -2.27 9.57 4.98
C ARG A 186 -0.99 10.40 4.96
N ALA A 187 -0.32 10.54 6.10
CA ALA A 187 0.90 11.32 6.23
C ALA A 187 2.05 10.75 5.38
N TYR A 188 2.15 9.42 5.22
CA TYR A 188 3.12 8.77 4.35
C TYR A 188 2.97 9.20 2.87
N GLY A 189 1.73 9.24 2.37
CA GLY A 189 1.46 9.79 1.04
C GLY A 189 1.78 11.27 0.94
N GLU A 190 1.37 12.08 1.92
CA GLU A 190 1.62 13.52 1.99
C GLU A 190 3.12 13.85 2.09
N SER A 191 3.93 12.95 2.63
CA SER A 191 5.40 13.07 2.62
C SER A 191 5.96 13.25 1.21
N ARG A 192 5.30 12.73 0.18
CA ARG A 192 5.73 12.89 -1.22
C ARG A 192 5.50 14.31 -1.75
N VAL A 193 4.47 14.99 -1.23
CA VAL A 193 4.20 16.40 -1.54
C VAL A 193 5.21 17.30 -0.81
N VAL A 194 5.42 17.02 0.48
CA VAL A 194 6.44 17.72 1.28
C VAL A 194 7.84 17.54 0.67
N CYS A 195 8.18 16.35 0.21
CA CYS A 195 9.41 16.07 -0.54
C CYS A 195 9.49 16.78 -1.90
N GLY A 196 8.40 17.32 -2.44
CA GLY A 196 8.40 17.99 -3.73
C GLY A 196 8.46 17.08 -4.95
N VAL A 197 8.12 15.81 -4.80
CA VAL A 197 8.27 14.81 -5.86
C VAL A 197 6.96 14.32 -6.45
N HIS A 198 5.84 14.66 -5.81
CA HIS A 198 4.49 14.40 -6.29
C HIS A 198 3.56 15.58 -6.01
N ASN A 199 2.55 15.76 -6.87
CA ASN A 199 1.42 16.64 -6.63
C ASN A 199 0.43 16.00 -5.66
N MET A 200 -0.41 16.84 -4.99
CA MET A 200 -1.41 16.33 -4.06
C MET A 200 -2.48 15.46 -4.76
N SER A 201 -2.91 15.86 -5.95
CA SER A 201 -3.83 15.05 -6.77
C SER A 201 -3.29 13.65 -7.08
N ALA A 202 -1.97 13.52 -7.28
CA ALA A 202 -1.33 12.22 -7.51
C ALA A 202 -1.33 11.35 -6.24
N VAL A 203 -1.20 11.96 -5.06
CA VAL A 203 -1.30 11.29 -3.76
C VAL A 203 -2.72 10.79 -3.51
N GLU A 204 -3.72 11.64 -3.75
CA GLU A 204 -5.14 11.27 -3.61
C GLU A 204 -5.54 10.15 -4.58
N ALA A 205 -5.12 10.24 -5.83
CA ALA A 205 -5.32 9.18 -6.80
C ALA A 205 -4.67 7.86 -6.36
N GLY A 206 -3.47 7.91 -5.78
CA GLY A 206 -2.81 6.73 -5.22
C GLY A 206 -3.61 6.07 -4.10
N ARG A 207 -4.23 6.86 -3.21
CA ARG A 207 -5.14 6.34 -2.17
C ARG A 207 -6.37 5.69 -2.79
N MET A 208 -6.94 6.29 -3.83
CA MET A 208 -8.10 5.73 -4.53
C MET A 208 -7.74 4.41 -5.23
N VAL A 209 -6.58 4.34 -5.92
CA VAL A 209 -6.09 3.10 -6.53
C VAL A 209 -5.98 2.00 -5.48
N ALA A 210 -5.32 2.26 -4.35
CA ALA A 210 -5.18 1.28 -3.27
C ALA A 210 -6.54 0.81 -2.73
N SER A 211 -7.46 1.74 -2.50
CA SER A 211 -8.80 1.42 -1.97
C SER A 211 -9.62 0.58 -2.95
N SER A 212 -9.61 0.95 -4.24
CA SER A 212 -10.34 0.24 -5.29
C SER A 212 -9.78 -1.16 -5.52
N THR A 213 -8.46 -1.30 -5.57
CA THR A 213 -7.80 -2.60 -5.75
C THR A 213 -8.07 -3.52 -4.56
N LEU A 214 -7.92 -3.01 -3.32
CA LEU A 214 -8.17 -3.81 -2.12
C LEU A 214 -9.64 -4.20 -1.94
N ALA A 215 -10.59 -3.45 -2.49
CA ALA A 215 -11.99 -3.87 -2.48
C ALA A 215 -12.20 -5.23 -3.15
N VAL A 216 -11.41 -5.52 -4.19
CA VAL A 216 -11.44 -6.81 -4.90
C VAL A 216 -10.48 -7.83 -4.26
N VAL A 217 -9.25 -7.44 -3.96
CA VAL A 217 -8.25 -8.31 -3.31
C VAL A 217 -8.81 -8.99 -2.06
N ARG A 218 -9.61 -8.28 -1.26
CA ARG A 218 -10.23 -8.80 -0.04
C ARG A 218 -11.23 -9.94 -0.27
N THR A 219 -11.72 -10.12 -1.49
CA THR A 219 -12.62 -11.25 -1.83
C THR A 219 -11.86 -12.53 -2.16
N GLU A 220 -10.53 -12.43 -2.37
CA GLU A 220 -9.69 -13.58 -2.71
C GLU A 220 -9.48 -14.49 -1.48
N PRO A 221 -9.78 -15.80 -1.57
CA PRO A 221 -9.57 -16.73 -0.45
C PRO A 221 -8.14 -16.72 0.09
N ALA A 222 -7.14 -16.64 -0.79
CA ALA A 222 -5.73 -16.58 -0.39
C ALA A 222 -5.37 -15.32 0.42
N TYR A 223 -6.03 -14.18 0.15
CA TYR A 223 -5.90 -12.98 0.97
C TYR A 223 -6.51 -13.18 2.36
N GLN A 224 -7.71 -13.75 2.42
CA GLN A 224 -8.42 -14.00 3.67
C GLN A 224 -7.63 -14.94 4.59
N ASP A 225 -7.05 -16.01 4.04
CA ASP A 225 -6.18 -16.93 4.79
C ASP A 225 -4.93 -16.22 5.31
N ALA A 226 -4.31 -15.37 4.49
CA ALA A 226 -3.13 -14.59 4.88
C ALA A 226 -3.47 -13.57 5.99
N VAL A 227 -4.65 -12.94 5.95
CA VAL A 227 -5.15 -12.04 7.02
C VAL A 227 -5.29 -12.80 8.34
N VAL A 228 -5.87 -14.00 8.34
CA VAL A 228 -6.01 -14.82 9.55
C VAL A 228 -4.63 -15.16 10.13
N ALA A 229 -3.67 -15.52 9.30
CA ALA A 229 -2.32 -15.86 9.72
C ALA A 229 -1.57 -14.66 10.29
N ALA A 230 -1.63 -13.49 9.63
CA ALA A 230 -1.00 -12.24 10.06
C ALA A 230 -1.63 -11.71 11.37
N ARG A 231 -2.95 -11.79 11.51
CA ARG A 231 -3.65 -11.37 12.73
C ARG A 231 -3.21 -12.17 13.96
N ARG A 232 -3.02 -13.50 13.82
CA ARG A 232 -2.49 -14.36 14.89
C ARG A 232 -1.05 -13.99 15.24
N GLU A 233 -0.23 -13.70 14.25
CA GLU A 233 1.17 -13.29 14.45
C GLU A 233 1.26 -11.96 15.21
N LEU A 234 0.52 -10.92 14.80
CA LEU A 234 0.50 -9.62 15.48
C LEU A 234 -0.08 -9.72 16.90
N ALA A 235 -1.10 -10.55 17.12
CA ALA A 235 -1.64 -10.80 18.45
C ALA A 235 -0.60 -11.45 19.40
N ALA A 236 0.24 -12.34 18.89
CA ALA A 236 1.35 -12.93 19.65
C ALA A 236 2.44 -11.88 19.96
N LEU A 237 2.82 -11.06 18.98
CA LEU A 237 3.81 -10.00 19.18
C LEU A 237 3.37 -8.97 20.22
N ARG A 238 2.09 -8.61 20.26
CA ARG A 238 1.54 -7.70 21.29
C ARG A 238 1.71 -8.23 22.72
N LYS A 239 1.70 -9.56 22.92
CA LYS A 239 1.83 -10.18 24.25
C LYS A 239 3.26 -10.21 24.77
N ILE A 240 4.23 -10.30 23.87
CA ILE A 240 5.64 -10.52 24.24
C ILE A 240 6.54 -9.31 23.94
N GLY A 241 6.08 -8.39 23.10
CA GLY A 241 6.87 -7.25 22.64
C GLY A 241 6.68 -6.01 23.52
N ALA A 242 7.77 -5.26 23.73
CA ALA A 242 7.66 -3.88 24.23
C ALA A 242 7.12 -3.00 23.12
N ALA A 243 5.92 -2.45 23.28
CA ALA A 243 5.40 -1.44 22.37
C ALA A 243 6.37 -0.23 22.29
N PRO A 244 6.43 0.49 21.16
CA PRO A 244 7.19 1.74 21.09
C PRO A 244 6.81 2.69 22.23
N SER A 245 7.79 3.44 22.78
CA SER A 245 7.55 4.30 23.93
C SER A 245 6.45 5.32 23.65
N ALA A 246 5.61 5.61 24.64
CA ALA A 246 4.51 6.56 24.50
C ALA A 246 5.03 7.96 24.13
N GLN A 247 6.19 8.37 24.69
CA GLN A 247 6.81 9.66 24.42
C GLN A 247 7.27 9.78 22.96
N ALA A 248 7.98 8.77 22.42
CA ALA A 248 8.42 8.78 21.03
C ALA A 248 7.21 8.80 20.05
N CYS A 249 6.17 8.05 20.36
CA CYS A 249 4.97 7.98 19.53
C CYS A 249 4.12 9.26 19.60
N SER A 250 4.06 9.97 20.73
CA SER A 250 3.33 11.24 20.81
C SER A 250 3.99 12.34 19.98
N ALA A 251 5.31 12.39 19.93
CA ALA A 251 6.03 13.30 19.03
C ALA A 251 5.74 13.02 17.55
N GLU A 252 5.80 11.74 17.14
CA GLU A 252 5.46 11.34 15.77
C GLU A 252 3.98 11.67 15.44
N GLU A 253 3.06 11.41 16.36
CA GLU A 253 1.62 11.67 16.20
C GLU A 253 1.33 13.15 15.99
N ALA A 254 2.02 14.04 16.70
CA ALA A 254 1.92 15.49 16.51
C ALA A 254 2.30 15.90 15.07
N VAL A 255 3.38 15.33 14.52
CA VAL A 255 3.83 15.58 13.14
C VAL A 255 2.87 14.97 12.11
N VAL A 256 2.37 13.76 12.36
CA VAL A 256 1.39 13.07 11.51
C VAL A 256 0.10 13.89 11.37
N ASN A 257 -0.32 14.56 12.44
CA ASN A 257 -1.55 15.37 12.48
C ASN A 257 -1.36 16.80 11.98
N GLN A 258 -0.13 17.22 11.69
CA GLN A 258 0.14 18.54 11.12
C GLN A 258 -0.39 18.64 9.69
N PRO A 259 -1.29 19.59 9.36
CA PRO A 259 -1.72 19.81 8.00
C PRO A 259 -0.56 20.35 7.15
N ILE A 260 -0.39 19.84 5.94
CA ILE A 260 0.67 20.28 5.01
C ILE A 260 0.21 21.42 4.09
N TYR A 261 -1.09 21.69 4.03
CA TYR A 261 -1.71 22.83 3.34
C TYR A 261 -3.04 23.17 4.03
N ARG A 262 -3.53 24.38 3.76
CA ARG A 262 -4.81 24.90 4.30
C ARG A 262 -5.67 25.41 3.17
#